data_cbb34746671f63f4ae027f5d52ff58b9
#
_entry.id   cbb34746671f63f4ae027f5d52ff58b9
#
_cell.length_a   1.000
_cell.length_b   1.000
_cell.length_c   1.000
_cell.angle_alpha   90.00
_cell.angle_beta   90.00
_cell.angle_gamma   90.00
#
_symmetry.space_group_name_H-M   'P 1'
#
loop_
_entity.id
_entity.type
_entity.pdbx_description
1 polymer ?
#
loop_
_entity_poly.entity_id
_entity_poly.type
_entity_poly.pdbx_seq_one_letter_code
_entity_poly.pdbx_strand_id
1 'polypeptide(L)'
;EYVRTFVEDVDRSKVLTAQNIMVPALTTNIEIDGPTVALKRMRQEEVSMLLAVDKKRQLKGVVRAEKALEARKNGTSLVECVDPEIQTIDKDMLVNDIFPLIYDAQTPLAVTDNGKLLGVVIRGSVLEALAETEVNEHE
;
A
#
# COMPACT_ATOMS: atom_id res chain seq x y z
N GLU A 1 19.53 -30.42 13.72
CA GLU A 1 19.28 -30.57 12.29
C GLU A 1 17.84 -30.98 12.00
N TYR A 2 17.33 -31.90 12.75
CA TYR A 2 15.93 -32.33 12.59
C TYR A 2 14.98 -31.16 12.86
N VAL A 3 15.23 -30.41 13.93
CA VAL A 3 14.44 -29.24 14.29
C VAL A 3 14.54 -28.18 13.21
N ARG A 4 15.72 -28.00 12.65
CA ARG A 4 15.95 -27.04 11.58
C ARG A 4 15.16 -27.38 10.33
N THR A 5 15.14 -28.67 9.94
CA THR A 5 14.36 -29.12 8.80
C THR A 5 12.88 -28.89 9.03
N PHE A 6 12.40 -29.11 10.25
CA PHE A 6 11.00 -28.87 10.60
C PHE A 6 10.64 -27.40 10.45
N VAL A 7 11.52 -26.50 10.89
CA VAL A 7 11.29 -25.06 10.79
C VAL A 7 11.26 -24.62 9.32
N GLU A 8 12.11 -25.21 8.49
CA GLU A 8 12.16 -24.90 7.05
C GLU A 8 10.88 -25.28 6.33
N ASP A 9 10.13 -26.24 6.87
CA ASP A 9 8.87 -26.68 6.28
C ASP A 9 7.71 -25.76 6.59
N VAL A 10 7.90 -24.76 7.46
CA VAL A 10 6.84 -23.81 7.78
C VAL A 10 6.54 -22.92 6.58
N ASP A 11 5.28 -22.91 6.17
CA ASP A 11 4.82 -22.08 5.07
C ASP A 11 4.71 -20.62 5.55
N ARG A 12 5.56 -19.76 5.04
CA ARG A 12 5.60 -18.35 5.44
C ARG A 12 4.32 -17.60 5.12
N SER A 13 3.60 -18.02 4.07
CA SER A 13 2.34 -17.36 3.73
C SER A 13 1.28 -17.51 4.82
N LYS A 14 1.44 -18.51 5.68
CA LYS A 14 0.53 -18.78 6.80
C LYS A 14 0.95 -18.12 8.11
N VAL A 15 2.15 -17.53 8.16
CA VAL A 15 2.65 -16.88 9.37
C VAL A 15 2.97 -15.40 9.17
N LEU A 16 3.30 -15.00 7.94
CA LEU A 16 3.54 -13.60 7.63
C LEU A 16 2.23 -12.84 7.46
N THR A 17 2.21 -11.62 7.96
CA THR A 17 1.05 -10.74 7.87
C THR A 17 1.33 -9.57 6.93
N ALA A 18 0.27 -8.83 6.60
CA ALA A 18 0.40 -7.62 5.79
C ALA A 18 1.47 -6.67 6.36
N GLN A 19 1.48 -6.49 7.67
CA GLN A 19 2.44 -5.61 8.33
C GLN A 19 3.88 -6.06 8.11
N ASN A 20 4.11 -7.36 8.01
CA ASN A 20 5.46 -7.90 7.80
C ASN A 20 6.00 -7.66 6.40
N ILE A 21 5.11 -7.55 5.39
CA ILE A 21 5.52 -7.46 3.99
C ILE A 21 5.22 -6.12 3.34
N MET A 22 4.54 -5.22 4.05
CA MET A 22 4.19 -3.92 3.49
C MET A 22 5.43 -3.07 3.20
N VAL A 23 5.27 -2.17 2.24
CA VAL A 23 6.28 -1.16 1.91
C VAL A 23 5.70 0.23 2.19
N PRO A 24 6.56 1.27 2.28
CA PRO A 24 6.06 2.62 2.52
C PRO A 24 5.06 3.06 1.46
N ALA A 25 4.00 3.73 1.88
CA ALA A 25 2.99 4.26 0.98
C ALA A 25 3.40 5.66 0.52
N LEU A 26 3.11 5.95 -0.75
CA LEU A 26 3.26 7.30 -1.29
C LEU A 26 1.97 8.04 -1.01
N THR A 27 2.05 9.07 -0.17
CA THR A 27 0.87 9.74 0.36
C THR A 27 0.87 11.23 0.07
N THR A 28 -0.32 11.83 0.17
CA THR A 28 -0.47 13.28 0.25
C THR A 28 -1.41 13.57 1.41
N ASN A 29 -1.06 14.57 2.21
CA ASN A 29 -1.91 15.00 3.32
C ASN A 29 -2.88 16.05 2.79
N ILE A 30 -4.14 15.68 2.63
CA ILE A 30 -5.13 16.51 1.97
C ILE A 30 -5.51 17.75 2.77
N GLU A 31 -5.14 17.81 4.04
CA GLU A 31 -5.39 18.99 4.87
C GLU A 31 -4.26 20.02 4.77
N ILE A 32 -3.08 19.60 4.34
CA ILE A 32 -1.89 20.44 4.30
C ILE A 32 -1.44 20.71 2.87
N ASP A 33 -1.41 19.68 2.02
CA ASP A 33 -0.88 19.75 0.66
C ASP A 33 -1.92 20.33 -0.30
N GLY A 34 -1.44 21.14 -1.26
CA GLY A 34 -2.28 21.58 -2.36
C GLY A 34 -2.04 20.71 -3.60
N PRO A 35 -2.83 20.94 -4.67
CA PRO A 35 -2.68 20.17 -5.91
C PRO A 35 -1.27 20.23 -6.51
N THR A 36 -0.62 21.39 -6.45
CA THR A 36 0.73 21.55 -7.01
C THR A 36 1.74 20.68 -6.28
N VAL A 37 1.65 20.62 -4.95
CA VAL A 37 2.54 19.78 -4.13
C VAL A 37 2.33 18.31 -4.44
N ALA A 38 1.06 17.89 -4.54
CA ALA A 38 0.72 16.50 -4.87
C ALA A 38 1.28 16.12 -6.25
N LEU A 39 1.09 16.98 -7.25
CA LEU A 39 1.59 16.73 -8.61
C LEU A 39 3.11 16.65 -8.66
N LYS A 40 3.78 17.51 -7.90
CA LYS A 40 5.24 17.48 -7.82
C LYS A 40 5.72 16.16 -7.22
N ARG A 41 5.06 15.69 -6.17
CA ARG A 41 5.40 14.42 -5.54
C ARG A 41 5.19 13.25 -6.50
N MET A 42 4.08 13.27 -7.25
CA MET A 42 3.81 12.24 -8.27
C MET A 42 4.91 12.21 -9.34
N ARG A 43 5.36 13.37 -9.76
CA ARG A 43 6.44 13.47 -10.76
C ARG A 43 7.75 12.93 -10.22
N GLN A 44 8.10 13.31 -8.99
CA GLN A 44 9.34 12.86 -8.36
C GLN A 44 9.38 11.36 -8.16
N GLU A 45 8.24 10.77 -7.81
CA GLU A 45 8.13 9.34 -7.54
C GLU A 45 7.70 8.53 -8.77
N GLU A 46 7.47 9.21 -9.89
CA GLU A 46 7.06 8.57 -11.15
C GLU A 46 5.79 7.74 -11.00
N VAL A 47 4.81 8.28 -10.28
CA VAL A 47 3.51 7.65 -10.10
C VAL A 47 2.40 8.60 -10.53
N SER A 48 1.23 8.04 -10.83
CA SER A 48 0.07 8.82 -11.24
C SER A 48 -1.00 8.92 -10.16
N MET A 49 -0.68 8.46 -8.96
CA MET A 49 -1.64 8.38 -7.87
C MET A 49 -0.92 8.45 -6.53
N LEU A 50 -1.54 9.09 -5.55
CA LEU A 50 -1.07 9.11 -4.16
C LEU A 50 -2.23 8.71 -3.26
N LEU A 51 -1.91 8.07 -2.14
CA LEU A 51 -2.91 7.79 -1.13
C LEU A 51 -3.18 9.07 -0.32
N ALA A 52 -4.45 9.35 -0.11
CA ALA A 52 -4.88 10.55 0.58
C ALA A 52 -5.06 10.26 2.07
N VAL A 53 -4.37 11.01 2.90
CA VAL A 53 -4.47 10.88 4.36
C VAL A 53 -4.76 12.25 4.98
N ASP A 54 -5.30 12.24 6.19
CA ASP A 54 -5.46 13.46 6.97
C ASP A 54 -4.27 13.63 7.94
N LYS A 55 -4.35 14.64 8.82
CA LYS A 55 -3.28 14.93 9.77
C LYS A 55 -3.02 13.80 10.76
N LYS A 56 -4.00 12.94 10.97
CA LYS A 56 -3.88 11.79 11.87
C LYS A 56 -3.51 10.51 11.14
N ARG A 57 -3.17 10.63 9.86
CA ARG A 57 -2.86 9.50 8.97
C ARG A 57 -4.04 8.57 8.73
N GLN A 58 -5.25 9.04 8.98
CA GLN A 58 -6.43 8.27 8.60
C GLN A 58 -6.54 8.27 7.09
N LEU A 59 -6.71 7.08 6.52
CA LEU A 59 -6.82 6.94 5.07
C LEU A 59 -8.17 7.45 4.59
N LYS A 60 -8.15 8.35 3.60
CA LYS A 60 -9.37 8.94 3.04
C LYS A 60 -9.69 8.42 1.64
N GLY A 61 -8.70 7.90 0.93
CA GLY A 61 -8.87 7.41 -0.42
C GLY A 61 -7.62 7.65 -1.25
N VAL A 62 -7.82 7.95 -2.52
CA VAL A 62 -6.70 8.21 -3.44
C VAL A 62 -6.89 9.53 -4.16
N VAL A 63 -5.77 10.15 -4.54
CA VAL A 63 -5.75 11.33 -5.41
C VAL A 63 -5.02 10.93 -6.68
N ARG A 64 -5.70 11.04 -7.81
CA ARG A 64 -5.11 10.75 -9.12
C ARG A 64 -4.62 12.01 -9.79
N ALA A 65 -3.59 11.86 -10.63
CA ALA A 65 -2.93 12.99 -11.30
C ALA A 65 -3.92 13.85 -12.08
N GLU A 66 -4.84 13.24 -12.83
CA GLU A 66 -5.80 13.97 -13.63
C GLU A 66 -6.74 14.83 -12.77
N LYS A 67 -7.11 14.33 -11.59
CA LYS A 67 -7.95 15.10 -10.68
C LYS A 67 -7.18 16.23 -10.01
N ALA A 68 -5.92 15.98 -9.68
CA ALA A 68 -5.07 17.04 -9.13
C ALA A 68 -4.81 18.15 -10.15
N LEU A 69 -4.65 17.79 -11.44
CA LEU A 69 -4.51 18.77 -12.51
C LEU A 69 -5.76 19.63 -12.64
N GLU A 70 -6.95 19.00 -12.59
CA GLU A 70 -8.22 19.75 -12.63
C GLU A 70 -8.33 20.70 -11.44
N ALA A 71 -7.98 20.21 -10.25
CA ALA A 71 -8.05 21.03 -9.03
C ALA A 71 -7.12 22.23 -9.12
N ARG A 72 -5.91 22.06 -9.64
CA ARG A 72 -4.97 23.15 -9.81
C ARG A 72 -5.51 24.17 -10.80
N LYS A 73 -6.07 23.71 -11.90
CA LYS A 73 -6.65 24.56 -12.94
C LYS A 73 -7.85 25.35 -12.40
N ASN A 74 -8.67 24.71 -11.59
CA ASN A 74 -9.91 25.30 -11.10
C ASN A 74 -9.76 26.03 -9.76
N GLY A 75 -8.58 25.94 -9.14
CA GLY A 75 -8.34 26.55 -7.84
C GLY A 75 -9.04 25.88 -6.68
N THR A 76 -9.32 24.59 -6.80
CA THR A 76 -9.97 23.82 -5.76
C THR A 76 -8.95 23.06 -4.91
N SER A 77 -9.38 22.55 -3.75
CA SER A 77 -8.49 21.84 -2.83
C SER A 77 -8.40 20.36 -3.16
N LEU A 78 -7.40 19.67 -2.58
CA LEU A 78 -7.25 18.23 -2.75
C LEU A 78 -8.40 17.44 -2.13
N VAL A 79 -9.04 18.00 -1.09
CA VAL A 79 -10.18 17.33 -0.45
C VAL A 79 -11.24 16.97 -1.49
N GLU A 80 -11.46 17.86 -2.45
CA GLU A 80 -12.45 17.65 -3.50
C GLU A 80 -12.01 16.63 -4.56
N CYS A 81 -10.73 16.27 -4.58
CA CYS A 81 -10.17 15.33 -5.55
C CYS A 81 -10.16 13.89 -5.05
N VAL A 82 -10.44 13.66 -3.78
CA VAL A 82 -10.29 12.34 -3.17
C VAL A 82 -11.34 11.38 -3.70
N ASP A 83 -10.87 10.25 -4.22
CA ASP A 83 -11.71 9.12 -4.55
C ASP A 83 -11.66 8.17 -3.37
N PRO A 84 -12.78 7.95 -2.67
CA PRO A 84 -12.76 7.12 -1.47
C PRO A 84 -12.61 5.62 -1.76
N GLU A 85 -12.75 5.23 -3.02
CA GLU A 85 -12.65 3.82 -3.39
C GLU A 85 -11.21 3.35 -3.41
N ILE A 86 -10.80 2.70 -2.34
CA ILE A 86 -9.51 2.03 -2.25
C ILE A 86 -9.68 0.77 -1.41
N GLN A 87 -9.08 -0.30 -1.86
CA GLN A 87 -9.13 -1.55 -1.12
C GLN A 87 -8.15 -1.49 0.04
N THR A 88 -8.63 -1.82 1.22
CA THR A 88 -7.81 -1.86 2.43
C THR A 88 -7.75 -3.27 2.98
N ILE A 89 -6.65 -3.56 3.66
CA ILE A 89 -6.49 -4.81 4.39
C ILE A 89 -5.97 -4.48 5.78
N ASP A 90 -6.33 -5.32 6.74
CA ASP A 90 -5.86 -5.13 8.10
C ASP A 90 -4.39 -5.55 8.21
N LYS A 91 -3.66 -4.89 9.10
CA LYS A 91 -2.23 -5.16 9.32
C LYS A 91 -1.94 -6.62 9.68
N ASP A 92 -2.90 -7.30 10.28
CA ASP A 92 -2.74 -8.69 10.73
C ASP A 92 -3.25 -9.73 9.73
N MET A 93 -3.71 -9.29 8.56
CA MET A 93 -4.15 -10.24 7.53
C MET A 93 -2.98 -11.11 7.07
N LEU A 94 -3.21 -12.42 6.99
CA LEU A 94 -2.16 -13.35 6.57
C LEU A 94 -1.87 -13.21 5.07
N VAL A 95 -0.61 -13.36 4.70
CA VAL A 95 -0.19 -13.28 3.29
C VAL A 95 -0.99 -14.25 2.42
N ASN A 96 -1.28 -15.44 2.95
CA ASN A 96 -2.08 -16.44 2.24
C ASN A 96 -3.45 -15.88 1.82
N ASP A 97 -4.05 -15.05 2.67
CA ASP A 97 -5.35 -14.44 2.39
C ASP A 97 -5.24 -13.20 1.50
N ILE A 98 -4.04 -12.63 1.40
CA ILE A 98 -3.78 -11.45 0.56
C ILE A 98 -3.70 -11.84 -0.92
N PHE A 99 -3.23 -13.04 -1.23
CA PHE A 99 -3.04 -13.50 -2.60
C PHE A 99 -4.22 -13.25 -3.52
N PRO A 100 -5.43 -13.71 -3.17
CA PRO A 100 -6.56 -13.51 -4.08
C PRO A 100 -6.88 -12.03 -4.29
N LEU A 101 -6.60 -11.19 -3.31
CA LEU A 101 -6.87 -9.75 -3.39
C LEU A 101 -5.85 -9.05 -4.29
N ILE A 102 -4.57 -9.38 -4.15
CA ILE A 102 -3.53 -8.70 -4.91
C ILE A 102 -3.55 -9.09 -6.38
N TYR A 103 -4.01 -10.30 -6.69
CA TYR A 103 -4.07 -10.78 -8.06
C TYR A 103 -4.94 -9.89 -8.95
N ASP A 104 -6.09 -9.46 -8.42
CA ASP A 104 -7.04 -8.63 -9.16
C ASP A 104 -6.93 -7.14 -8.85
N ALA A 105 -6.00 -6.74 -7.99
CA ALA A 105 -5.93 -5.36 -7.54
C ALA A 105 -5.46 -4.43 -8.65
N GLN A 106 -6.20 -3.34 -8.86
CA GLN A 106 -5.84 -2.28 -9.80
C GLN A 106 -4.91 -1.25 -9.14
N THR A 107 -4.89 -1.22 -7.83
CA THR A 107 -4.09 -0.28 -7.03
C THR A 107 -3.40 -1.07 -5.93
N PRO A 108 -2.38 -0.49 -5.29
CA PRO A 108 -1.81 -1.11 -4.09
C PRO A 108 -2.90 -1.35 -3.04
N LEU A 109 -2.73 -2.39 -2.24
CA LEU A 109 -3.63 -2.64 -1.12
C LEU A 109 -3.14 -1.83 0.07
N ALA A 110 -3.99 -0.97 0.61
CA ALA A 110 -3.62 -0.14 1.74
C ALA A 110 -3.70 -0.96 3.03
N VAL A 111 -2.60 -0.97 3.78
CA VAL A 111 -2.54 -1.66 5.07
C VAL A 111 -2.91 -0.67 6.16
N THR A 112 -3.96 -1.00 6.92
CA THR A 112 -4.47 -0.09 7.94
C THR A 112 -4.60 -0.76 9.29
N ASP A 113 -4.63 0.07 10.33
CA ASP A 113 -4.92 -0.31 11.69
C ASP A 113 -5.95 0.70 12.20
N ASN A 114 -7.22 0.26 12.34
CA ASN A 114 -8.34 1.13 12.71
C ASN A 114 -8.41 2.39 11.82
N GLY A 115 -8.22 2.19 10.52
CA GLY A 115 -8.29 3.26 9.54
C GLY A 115 -7.01 4.05 9.35
N LYS A 116 -6.03 3.88 10.24
CA LYS A 116 -4.74 4.55 10.12
C LYS A 116 -3.88 3.83 9.10
N LEU A 117 -3.36 4.58 8.12
CA LEU A 117 -2.53 4.00 7.07
C LEU A 117 -1.13 3.69 7.60
N LEU A 118 -0.71 2.44 7.46
CA LEU A 118 0.62 1.97 7.87
C LEU A 118 1.56 1.80 6.69
N GLY A 119 1.04 1.36 5.56
CA GLY A 119 1.84 1.11 4.37
C GLY A 119 0.97 0.53 3.28
N VAL A 120 1.59 -0.05 2.25
CA VAL A 120 0.87 -0.71 1.17
C VAL A 120 1.49 -2.06 0.86
N VAL A 121 0.68 -2.95 0.30
CA VAL A 121 1.15 -4.21 -0.24
C VAL A 121 0.97 -4.15 -1.75
N ILE A 122 2.04 -4.41 -2.47
CA ILE A 122 2.04 -4.49 -3.93
C ILE A 122 2.41 -5.91 -4.34
N ARG A 123 2.21 -6.23 -5.62
CA ARG A 123 2.53 -7.57 -6.13
C ARG A 123 3.98 -7.96 -5.85
N GLY A 124 4.89 -7.00 -5.99
CA GLY A 124 6.31 -7.23 -5.71
C GLY A 124 6.57 -7.64 -4.28
N SER A 125 5.83 -7.07 -3.32
CA SER A 125 5.97 -7.41 -1.90
C SER A 125 5.67 -8.88 -1.64
N VAL A 126 4.59 -9.36 -2.25
CA VAL A 126 4.16 -10.75 -2.07
C VAL A 126 5.15 -11.71 -2.73
N LEU A 127 5.56 -11.39 -3.96
CA LEU A 127 6.51 -12.22 -4.69
C LEU A 127 7.86 -12.29 -3.97
N GLU A 128 8.31 -11.17 -3.43
CA GLU A 128 9.56 -11.10 -2.68
C GLU A 128 9.50 -11.97 -1.42
N ALA A 129 8.39 -11.93 -0.70
CA ALA A 129 8.20 -12.75 0.50
C ALA A 129 8.27 -14.24 0.17
N LEU A 130 7.67 -14.64 -0.94
CA LEU A 130 7.71 -16.03 -1.40
C LEU A 130 9.09 -16.44 -1.90
N ALA A 131 9.76 -15.56 -2.62
CA ALA A 131 11.10 -15.83 -3.13
C ALA A 131 12.09 -16.07 -2.00
N GLU A 132 11.98 -15.28 -0.91
CA GLU A 132 12.83 -15.49 0.27
C GLU A 132 12.61 -16.87 0.86
N THR A 133 11.37 -17.34 0.89
CA THR A 133 11.05 -18.68 1.38
C THR A 133 11.74 -19.74 0.53
N GLU A 134 11.67 -19.62 -0.80
CA GLU A 134 12.29 -20.56 -1.71
C GLU A 134 13.82 -20.56 -1.60
N VAL A 135 14.41 -19.38 -1.49
CA VAL A 135 15.87 -19.25 -1.34
C VAL A 135 16.32 -19.93 -0.06
N ASN A 136 15.58 -19.74 1.03
CA ASN A 136 15.91 -20.37 2.30
C ASN A 136 15.79 -21.88 2.24
N GLU A 137 14.89 -22.41 1.46
CA GLU A 137 14.73 -23.83 1.28
C GLU A 137 15.91 -24.48 0.53
N HIS A 138 16.52 -23.71 -0.37
CA HIS A 138 17.65 -24.20 -1.16
C HIS A 138 18.99 -24.10 -0.45
N GLU A 139 19.04 -23.35 0.59
CA GLU A 139 20.24 -23.24 1.42
C GLU A 139 20.26 -24.29 2.52
#